data_f82a830dad23d5f80f3eccd6adc9c329
#
_entry.id   f82a830dad23d5f80f3eccd6adc9c329
#
_cell.length_a   1.000
_cell.length_b   1.000
_cell.length_c   1.000
_cell.angle_alpha   90.00
_cell.angle_beta   90.00
_cell.angle_gamma   90.00
#
_symmetry.space_group_name_H-M   'P 1'
#
loop_
_entity.id
_entity.type
_entity.pdbx_description
1 polymer ?
#
loop_
_entity_poly.entity_id
_entity_poly.type
_entity_poly.pdbx_seq_one_letter_code
_entity_poly.pdbx_strand_id
1 'polypeptide(L)'
;MRKTFIIIAGAALALAAVSCEKTLDEQVIDIAPETRALTKAGGNNWITALPDNAYASQLSIPGTHDAATGDGTTFSLGKTQSLTLQEQWNMGIRVFDLRPGYKKVRKGLFKYVNELHIYHGIVETRTSFKAAVKVLSDNLAANPGEFAIILMRFENDSPLYNKRDVWNSLMSSFLTSSDFPAERRIDFRPDLTVGELRGKILVLSRDAYASAPSTGAFVSGWSHSVDGTTNAVISGRNASATLQLQDYYSVENKEAKIASIKNYVDIASAAEPGVWTINHTSGYTGTIGSDSSIKQNAENNNVALYDYLTDSSRPCGSTGIILLDHAGVRSSGSYDIYGDLLPQAIIDNNFAFQLRLKGE
;
A
#
# COMPACT_ATOMS: atom_id res chain seq x y z
N MET A 1 19.68 -35.90 -62.96
CA MET A 1 18.63 -35.38 -62.08
C MET A 1 19.20 -35.28 -60.65
N ARG A 2 19.63 -34.06 -60.26
CA ARG A 2 20.18 -33.77 -58.92
C ARG A 2 18.99 -33.22 -58.08
N LYS A 3 18.70 -33.88 -56.99
CA LYS A 3 17.71 -33.41 -56.00
C LYS A 3 18.45 -32.54 -54.99
N THR A 4 18.08 -31.25 -54.97
CA THR A 4 18.56 -30.29 -53.98
C THR A 4 17.68 -30.39 -52.72
N PHE A 5 18.27 -30.71 -51.58
CA PHE A 5 17.61 -30.61 -50.28
C PHE A 5 17.83 -29.20 -49.71
N ILE A 6 16.71 -28.50 -49.47
CA ILE A 6 16.69 -27.23 -48.74
C ILE A 6 16.54 -27.58 -47.24
N ILE A 7 17.56 -27.26 -46.44
CA ILE A 7 17.50 -27.31 -44.98
C ILE A 7 16.95 -25.97 -44.50
N ILE A 8 15.74 -25.99 -43.96
CA ILE A 8 15.17 -24.83 -43.25
C ILE A 8 15.68 -24.92 -41.80
N ALA A 9 16.60 -24.03 -41.44
CA ALA A 9 17.00 -23.85 -40.06
C ALA A 9 15.90 -23.05 -39.31
N GLY A 10 15.09 -23.75 -38.54
CA GLY A 10 14.17 -23.12 -37.60
C GLY A 10 14.95 -22.59 -36.39
N ALA A 11 15.03 -21.27 -36.25
CA ALA A 11 15.50 -20.65 -35.03
C ALA A 11 14.41 -20.81 -33.96
N ALA A 12 14.62 -21.73 -33.04
CA ALA A 12 13.81 -21.82 -31.84
C ALA A 12 14.18 -20.66 -30.92
N LEU A 13 13.29 -19.67 -30.81
CA LEU A 13 13.35 -18.64 -29.78
C LEU A 13 13.02 -19.34 -28.44
N ALA A 14 14.03 -19.66 -27.67
CA ALA A 14 13.85 -20.12 -26.29
C ALA A 14 13.42 -18.88 -25.45
N LEU A 15 12.13 -18.74 -25.19
CA LEU A 15 11.67 -17.91 -24.08
C LEU A 15 12.17 -18.61 -22.79
N ALA A 16 13.18 -18.04 -22.18
CA ALA A 16 13.56 -18.42 -20.84
C ALA A 16 12.45 -17.90 -19.89
N ALA A 17 11.49 -18.77 -19.59
CA ALA A 17 10.62 -18.55 -18.45
C ALA A 17 11.52 -18.63 -17.22
N VAL A 18 11.81 -17.50 -16.61
CA VAL A 18 12.49 -17.45 -15.30
C VAL A 18 11.47 -17.94 -14.29
N SER A 19 11.59 -19.20 -13.90
CA SER A 19 10.76 -19.79 -12.86
C SER A 19 11.14 -19.21 -11.50
N CYS A 20 10.16 -18.90 -10.67
CA CYS A 20 10.36 -18.56 -9.25
C CYS A 20 10.89 -19.71 -8.39
N GLU A 21 11.16 -20.87 -8.99
CA GLU A 21 11.71 -22.07 -8.32
C GLU A 21 13.18 -21.93 -7.88
N LYS A 22 13.89 -20.92 -8.41
CA LYS A 22 15.24 -20.72 -7.90
C LYS A 22 15.12 -20.32 -6.43
N THR A 23 15.69 -21.15 -5.58
CA THR A 23 15.83 -20.84 -4.16
C THR A 23 16.30 -19.39 -4.01
N LEU A 24 15.83 -18.70 -3.00
CA LEU A 24 16.27 -17.33 -2.63
C LEU A 24 17.80 -17.18 -2.71
N ASP A 25 18.55 -18.31 -2.68
CA ASP A 25 20.01 -18.38 -2.74
C ASP A 25 20.58 -18.12 -4.15
N GLU A 26 19.81 -18.32 -5.24
CA GLU A 26 20.32 -18.23 -6.61
C GLU A 26 19.79 -17.03 -7.41
N GLN A 27 18.72 -16.36 -6.93
CA GLN A 27 18.07 -15.25 -7.63
C GLN A 27 18.18 -13.91 -6.91
N VAL A 28 18.77 -13.91 -5.71
CA VAL A 28 18.93 -12.65 -4.97
C VAL A 28 20.04 -11.85 -5.66
N ILE A 29 19.73 -10.65 -6.12
CA ILE A 29 20.71 -9.61 -6.41
C ILE A 29 21.73 -9.66 -5.27
N ASP A 30 22.99 -9.42 -5.55
CA ASP A 30 24.11 -9.46 -4.62
C ASP A 30 23.87 -8.55 -3.39
N ILE A 31 22.87 -8.94 -2.60
CA ILE A 31 22.51 -8.32 -1.33
C ILE A 31 23.32 -9.04 -0.26
N ALA A 32 24.07 -8.27 0.53
CA ALA A 32 24.93 -8.79 1.57
C ALA A 32 24.20 -9.83 2.47
N PRO A 33 24.87 -10.87 2.96
CA PRO A 33 24.26 -11.93 3.79
C PRO A 33 23.49 -11.41 5.01
N GLU A 34 23.92 -10.27 5.58
CA GLU A 34 23.25 -9.60 6.69
C GLU A 34 21.86 -9.05 6.32
N THR A 35 21.73 -8.55 5.09
CA THR A 35 20.47 -8.04 4.54
C THR A 35 19.43 -9.14 4.40
N ARG A 36 19.86 -10.30 3.94
CA ARG A 36 19.02 -11.50 3.83
C ARG A 36 18.56 -12.03 5.17
N ALA A 37 19.39 -11.92 6.22
CA ALA A 37 19.02 -12.29 7.57
C ALA A 37 17.94 -11.36 8.16
N LEU A 38 17.97 -10.07 7.84
CA LEU A 38 16.98 -9.08 8.31
C LEU A 38 15.59 -9.32 7.71
N THR A 39 15.48 -9.66 6.43
CA THR A 39 14.20 -9.99 5.80
C THR A 39 13.58 -11.28 6.34
N LYS A 40 14.38 -12.27 6.64
CA LYS A 40 13.94 -13.53 7.28
C LYS A 40 13.56 -13.35 8.76
N ALA A 41 14.06 -12.31 9.42
CA ALA A 41 13.86 -12.08 10.85
C ALA A 41 12.57 -11.29 11.21
N GLY A 42 11.66 -11.04 10.26
CA GLY A 42 10.33 -10.53 10.59
C GLY A 42 10.04 -9.08 10.22
N GLY A 43 10.54 -8.59 9.11
CA GLY A 43 9.91 -7.47 8.41
C GLY A 43 10.16 -6.05 8.92
N ASN A 44 10.76 -5.86 10.07
CA ASN A 44 10.86 -4.53 10.70
C ASN A 44 11.70 -3.51 9.92
N ASN A 45 12.74 -3.94 9.20
CA ASN A 45 13.70 -3.06 8.53
C ASN A 45 14.02 -3.56 7.10
N TRP A 46 13.04 -4.12 6.42
CA TRP A 46 13.25 -4.74 5.12
C TRP A 46 13.62 -3.75 4.02
N ILE A 47 13.13 -2.49 4.11
CA ILE A 47 13.49 -1.44 3.13
C ILE A 47 14.97 -1.05 3.28
N THR A 48 15.52 -1.08 4.49
CA THR A 48 16.94 -0.81 4.75
C THR A 48 17.86 -1.73 3.92
N ALA A 49 17.36 -2.92 3.59
CA ALA A 49 18.07 -3.92 2.81
C ALA A 49 18.06 -3.67 1.29
N LEU A 50 17.25 -2.72 0.80
CA LEU A 50 17.12 -2.44 -0.63
C LEU A 50 18.16 -1.40 -1.10
N PRO A 51 18.57 -1.45 -2.39
CA PRO A 51 19.46 -0.43 -2.97
C PRO A 51 18.84 0.97 -2.93
N ASP A 52 19.64 1.98 -2.61
CA ASP A 52 19.19 3.38 -2.55
C ASP A 52 18.64 3.89 -3.89
N ASN A 53 19.22 3.43 -5.00
CA ASN A 53 18.81 3.83 -6.34
C ASN A 53 17.68 2.98 -6.94
N ALA A 54 17.11 2.01 -6.20
CA ALA A 54 15.89 1.31 -6.65
C ALA A 54 14.71 2.26 -6.75
N TYR A 55 13.94 2.18 -7.85
CA TYR A 55 12.73 2.97 -8.02
C TYR A 55 11.64 2.53 -7.04
N ALA A 56 11.11 3.47 -6.25
CA ALA A 56 10.06 3.17 -5.28
C ALA A 56 8.75 2.68 -5.94
N SER A 57 8.45 3.13 -7.15
CA SER A 57 7.31 2.68 -7.96
C SER A 57 7.40 1.21 -8.38
N GLN A 58 8.59 0.60 -8.29
CA GLN A 58 8.86 -0.78 -8.71
C GLN A 58 8.99 -1.74 -7.53
N LEU A 59 8.63 -1.31 -6.33
CA LEU A 59 8.67 -2.15 -5.14
C LEU A 59 7.36 -2.91 -4.95
N SER A 60 7.46 -4.03 -4.23
CA SER A 60 6.34 -4.76 -3.65
C SER A 60 6.16 -4.28 -2.21
N ILE A 61 5.11 -3.49 -1.93
CA ILE A 61 4.97 -2.83 -0.63
C ILE A 61 3.67 -3.26 0.04
N PRO A 62 3.72 -3.96 1.19
CA PRO A 62 2.53 -4.29 1.94
C PRO A 62 1.97 -3.04 2.64
N GLY A 63 0.66 -2.88 2.56
CA GLY A 63 -0.11 -1.80 3.16
C GLY A 63 -1.41 -2.30 3.78
N THR A 64 -2.04 -1.46 4.59
CA THR A 64 -3.29 -1.77 5.29
C THR A 64 -4.39 -0.80 4.89
N HIS A 65 -5.55 -1.35 4.53
CA HIS A 65 -6.79 -0.62 4.30
C HIS A 65 -7.39 -0.20 5.64
N ASP A 66 -7.89 1.05 5.74
CA ASP A 66 -8.45 1.62 6.98
C ASP A 66 -7.57 1.33 8.23
N ALA A 67 -6.27 1.61 8.11
CA ALA A 67 -5.19 1.16 8.98
C ALA A 67 -5.44 1.40 10.48
N ALA A 68 -6.06 2.54 10.84
CA ALA A 68 -6.25 2.93 12.24
C ALA A 68 -7.44 2.23 12.94
N THR A 69 -8.21 1.39 12.26
CA THR A 69 -9.30 0.63 12.89
C THR A 69 -8.79 -0.39 13.90
N GLY A 70 -7.53 -0.81 13.78
CA GLY A 70 -6.85 -1.68 14.74
C GLY A 70 -6.57 -1.03 16.08
N ASP A 71 -6.41 0.30 16.14
CA ASP A 71 -6.24 1.07 17.39
C ASP A 71 -7.55 1.14 18.20
N GLY A 72 -8.63 0.62 17.65
CA GLY A 72 -9.96 0.58 18.22
C GLY A 72 -10.92 1.59 17.57
N THR A 73 -12.19 1.24 17.62
CA THR A 73 -13.29 2.02 17.08
C THR A 73 -14.30 2.34 18.17
N THR A 74 -15.15 3.36 17.96
CA THR A 74 -16.24 3.69 18.89
C THR A 74 -17.36 2.65 18.85
N PHE A 75 -17.50 1.93 17.73
CA PHE A 75 -18.44 0.84 17.54
C PHE A 75 -17.71 -0.37 16.98
N SER A 76 -18.24 -1.57 17.17
CA SER A 76 -17.65 -2.83 16.67
C SER A 76 -17.78 -3.03 15.15
N LEU A 77 -18.51 -2.17 14.47
CA LEU A 77 -18.73 -2.24 13.02
C LEU A 77 -17.53 -1.66 12.25
N GLY A 78 -17.28 -2.22 11.07
CA GLY A 78 -16.29 -1.68 10.14
C GLY A 78 -14.83 -1.86 10.58
N LYS A 79 -14.52 -2.84 11.42
CA LYS A 79 -13.16 -3.14 11.82
C LYS A 79 -12.44 -3.91 10.70
N THR A 80 -11.49 -3.25 10.04
CA THR A 80 -10.70 -3.83 8.94
C THR A 80 -9.34 -4.34 9.39
N GLN A 81 -8.83 -3.84 10.53
CA GLN A 81 -7.56 -4.24 11.11
C GLN A 81 -7.72 -4.70 12.57
N SER A 82 -6.92 -5.68 12.98
CA SER A 82 -6.85 -6.15 14.37
C SER A 82 -5.63 -5.61 15.11
N LEU A 83 -4.55 -5.35 14.38
CA LEU A 83 -3.30 -4.80 14.92
C LEU A 83 -3.34 -3.28 14.94
N THR A 84 -2.76 -2.69 15.98
CA THR A 84 -2.48 -1.26 16.06
C THR A 84 -1.51 -0.81 14.97
N LEU A 85 -1.43 0.48 14.68
CA LEU A 85 -0.46 1.03 13.71
C LEU A 85 0.99 0.65 14.05
N GLN A 86 1.33 0.60 15.35
CA GLN A 86 2.65 0.16 15.79
C GLN A 86 2.91 -1.33 15.48
N GLU A 87 1.94 -2.19 15.73
CA GLU A 87 2.07 -3.63 15.43
C GLU A 87 2.11 -3.88 13.93
N GLN A 88 1.32 -3.13 13.13
CA GLN A 88 1.38 -3.17 11.67
C GLN A 88 2.77 -2.77 11.15
N TRP A 89 3.36 -1.69 11.70
CA TRP A 89 4.73 -1.31 11.38
C TRP A 89 5.71 -2.45 11.68
N ASN A 90 5.58 -3.07 12.85
CA ASN A 90 6.44 -4.17 13.30
C ASN A 90 6.34 -5.41 12.40
N MET A 91 5.25 -5.58 11.67
CA MET A 91 5.07 -6.62 10.67
C MET A 91 5.67 -6.30 9.29
N GLY A 92 6.21 -5.10 9.10
CA GLY A 92 6.74 -4.68 7.82
C GLY A 92 5.77 -3.90 6.94
N ILE A 93 4.57 -3.56 7.43
CA ILE A 93 3.64 -2.66 6.71
C ILE A 93 4.31 -1.29 6.56
N ARG A 94 4.25 -0.74 5.34
CA ARG A 94 4.83 0.58 5.01
C ARG A 94 3.85 1.51 4.29
N VAL A 95 2.65 1.04 3.94
CA VAL A 95 1.57 1.89 3.44
C VAL A 95 0.39 1.81 4.40
N PHE A 96 -0.11 2.97 4.82
CA PHE A 96 -1.19 3.09 5.79
C PHE A 96 -2.31 3.93 5.19
N ASP A 97 -3.48 3.32 4.90
CA ASP A 97 -4.67 4.04 4.50
C ASP A 97 -5.28 4.72 5.74
N LEU A 98 -5.09 6.03 5.84
CA LEU A 98 -5.55 6.85 6.95
C LEU A 98 -6.61 7.84 6.47
N ARG A 99 -7.76 7.84 7.11
CA ARG A 99 -8.94 8.60 6.66
C ARG A 99 -9.33 9.68 7.67
N PRO A 100 -8.60 10.81 7.70
CA PRO A 100 -8.91 11.90 8.61
C PRO A 100 -10.21 12.60 8.23
N GLY A 101 -11.10 12.72 9.23
CA GLY A 101 -12.21 13.65 9.25
C GLY A 101 -11.94 14.75 10.28
N TYR A 102 -12.82 15.75 10.35
CA TYR A 102 -12.74 16.73 11.42
C TYR A 102 -13.59 16.32 12.61
N LYS A 103 -13.10 16.63 13.81
CA LYS A 103 -13.82 16.45 15.07
C LYS A 103 -13.76 17.72 15.91
N LYS A 104 -14.92 18.09 16.49
CA LYS A 104 -14.97 19.18 17.48
C LYS A 104 -14.69 18.61 18.87
N VAL A 105 -13.52 18.94 19.41
CA VAL A 105 -13.03 18.41 20.70
C VAL A 105 -13.14 19.49 21.77
N ARG A 106 -13.67 19.11 22.94
CA ARG A 106 -13.77 20.00 24.09
C ARG A 106 -12.42 20.07 24.82
N LYS A 107 -11.88 21.28 24.99
CA LYS A 107 -10.60 21.56 25.67
C LYS A 107 -10.78 22.32 27.00
N GLY A 108 -12.02 22.56 27.42
CA GLY A 108 -12.34 23.27 28.65
C GLY A 108 -13.83 23.45 28.85
N LEU A 109 -14.24 24.23 29.84
CA LEU A 109 -15.66 24.36 30.19
C LEU A 109 -16.52 24.86 29.00
N PHE A 110 -15.97 25.84 28.22
CA PHE A 110 -16.64 26.44 27.09
C PHE A 110 -15.75 26.52 25.83
N LYS A 111 -14.54 25.90 25.87
CA LYS A 111 -13.59 25.96 24.76
C LYS A 111 -13.66 24.67 23.94
N TYR A 112 -13.93 24.81 22.66
CA TYR A 112 -13.87 23.73 21.67
C TYR A 112 -12.82 24.09 20.61
N VAL A 113 -12.17 23.05 20.08
CA VAL A 113 -11.23 23.14 18.96
C VAL A 113 -11.57 22.08 17.93
N ASN A 114 -11.32 22.35 16.67
CA ASN A 114 -11.44 21.35 15.63
C ASN A 114 -10.10 20.64 15.50
N GLU A 115 -10.12 19.31 15.46
CA GLU A 115 -8.97 18.44 15.32
C GLU A 115 -9.22 17.41 14.21
N LEU A 116 -8.15 16.88 13.62
CA LEU A 116 -8.22 15.76 12.66
C LEU A 116 -8.24 14.44 13.44
N HIS A 117 -9.33 13.71 13.32
CA HIS A 117 -9.50 12.36 13.83
C HIS A 117 -9.69 11.38 12.68
N ILE A 118 -9.33 10.12 12.88
CA ILE A 118 -9.45 9.10 11.84
C ILE A 118 -10.80 8.41 11.96
N TYR A 119 -11.41 8.16 10.81
CA TYR A 119 -12.72 7.53 10.69
C TYR A 119 -12.67 6.36 9.71
N HIS A 120 -13.68 5.48 9.83
CA HIS A 120 -14.11 4.57 8.79
C HIS A 120 -15.60 4.85 8.51
N GLY A 121 -15.88 5.54 7.42
CA GLY A 121 -17.21 6.13 7.19
C GLY A 121 -17.58 7.12 8.30
N ILE A 122 -18.64 6.82 9.03
CA ILE A 122 -19.11 7.62 10.18
C ILE A 122 -18.54 7.12 11.53
N VAL A 123 -17.83 5.98 11.52
CA VAL A 123 -17.30 5.37 12.74
C VAL A 123 -15.96 5.99 13.06
N GLU A 124 -15.87 6.67 14.20
CA GLU A 124 -14.61 7.22 14.68
C GLU A 124 -13.71 6.11 15.22
N THR A 125 -12.43 6.14 14.85
CA THR A 125 -11.40 5.36 15.52
C THR A 125 -10.96 6.06 16.81
N ARG A 126 -10.21 5.38 17.68
CA ARG A 126 -9.68 5.98 18.91
C ARG A 126 -8.41 6.77 18.69
N THR A 127 -7.99 6.92 17.44
CA THR A 127 -6.71 7.54 17.05
C THR A 127 -6.95 8.86 16.32
N SER A 128 -6.28 9.94 16.75
CA SER A 128 -6.22 11.18 15.98
C SER A 128 -5.20 11.04 14.85
N PHE A 129 -5.35 11.85 13.80
CA PHE A 129 -4.38 11.87 12.69
C PHE A 129 -2.97 12.25 13.16
N LYS A 130 -2.88 13.19 14.12
CA LYS A 130 -1.62 13.56 14.78
C LYS A 130 -0.97 12.37 15.48
N ALA A 131 -1.74 11.55 16.22
CA ALA A 131 -1.21 10.38 16.92
C ALA A 131 -0.71 9.34 15.92
N ALA A 132 -1.44 9.08 14.83
CA ALA A 132 -1.03 8.16 13.78
C ALA A 132 0.29 8.60 13.11
N VAL A 133 0.38 9.87 12.70
CA VAL A 133 1.62 10.43 12.11
C VAL A 133 2.78 10.37 13.09
N LYS A 134 2.53 10.58 14.39
CA LYS A 134 3.56 10.45 15.43
C LYS A 134 4.10 9.03 15.52
N VAL A 135 3.24 8.00 15.48
CA VAL A 135 3.68 6.60 15.47
C VAL A 135 4.63 6.34 14.30
N LEU A 136 4.27 6.78 13.09
CA LEU A 136 5.14 6.60 11.91
C LEU A 136 6.44 7.40 12.04
N SER A 137 6.39 8.63 12.53
CA SER A 137 7.57 9.49 12.71
C SER A 137 8.55 8.93 13.74
N ASP A 138 8.04 8.41 14.86
CA ASP A 138 8.86 7.79 15.92
C ASP A 138 9.55 6.51 15.40
N ASN A 139 8.83 5.69 14.64
CA ASN A 139 9.41 4.49 14.02
C ASN A 139 10.49 4.85 13.00
N LEU A 140 10.29 5.89 12.19
CA LEU A 140 11.29 6.38 11.24
C LEU A 140 12.50 7.02 11.94
N ALA A 141 12.32 7.60 13.12
CA ALA A 141 13.43 8.09 13.93
C ALA A 141 14.30 6.93 14.45
N ALA A 142 13.66 5.82 14.86
CA ALA A 142 14.34 4.61 15.31
C ALA A 142 14.95 3.79 14.17
N ASN A 143 14.38 3.89 12.96
CA ASN A 143 14.75 3.10 11.79
C ASN A 143 14.92 4.01 10.56
N PRO A 144 15.98 4.81 10.49
CA PRO A 144 16.15 5.85 9.46
C PRO A 144 16.34 5.29 8.02
N GLY A 145 16.63 4.01 7.87
CA GLY A 145 16.69 3.32 6.59
C GLY A 145 15.32 3.00 5.99
N GLU A 146 14.24 3.12 6.76
CA GLU A 146 12.87 2.85 6.34
C GLU A 146 12.18 4.11 5.82
N PHE A 147 11.00 3.93 5.18
CA PHE A 147 10.06 4.99 4.85
C PHE A 147 8.61 4.56 5.12
N ALA A 148 7.69 5.50 5.08
CA ALA A 148 6.26 5.20 5.12
C ALA A 148 5.51 5.94 4.00
N ILE A 149 4.38 5.38 3.58
CA ILE A 149 3.41 6.03 2.69
C ILE A 149 2.09 6.14 3.43
N ILE A 150 1.51 7.32 3.47
CA ILE A 150 0.13 7.53 3.90
C ILE A 150 -0.72 7.68 2.64
N LEU A 151 -1.63 6.73 2.42
CA LEU A 151 -2.74 6.92 1.51
C LEU A 151 -3.85 7.61 2.31
N MET A 152 -4.27 8.80 1.87
CA MET A 152 -5.16 9.65 2.65
C MET A 152 -6.46 9.90 1.91
N ARG A 153 -7.58 9.81 2.63
CA ARG A 153 -8.91 10.18 2.16
C ARG A 153 -9.65 10.98 3.23
N PHE A 154 -10.46 11.96 2.82
CA PHE A 154 -11.40 12.62 3.71
C PHE A 154 -12.56 11.67 4.06
N GLU A 155 -12.82 11.49 5.35
CA GLU A 155 -13.93 10.70 5.87
C GLU A 155 -14.80 11.54 6.83
N ASN A 156 -15.95 10.94 7.26
CA ASN A 156 -16.98 11.62 8.04
C ASN A 156 -17.61 12.77 7.26
N ASP A 157 -17.87 12.53 5.96
CA ASP A 157 -18.46 13.48 5.03
C ASP A 157 -20.01 13.43 5.00
N SER A 158 -20.62 12.90 6.06
CA SER A 158 -22.09 12.94 6.23
C SER A 158 -22.62 14.35 5.97
N PRO A 159 -23.75 14.52 5.27
CA PRO A 159 -24.35 15.84 5.00
C PRO A 159 -24.54 16.70 6.24
N LEU A 160 -24.72 16.10 7.42
CA LEU A 160 -24.83 16.78 8.71
C LEU A 160 -23.49 17.30 9.23
N TYR A 161 -22.37 16.73 8.80
CA TYR A 161 -21.02 16.99 9.27
C TYR A 161 -20.06 17.38 8.16
N ASN A 162 -20.54 17.47 6.90
CA ASN A 162 -19.71 17.84 5.77
C ASN A 162 -19.22 19.29 5.92
N LYS A 163 -18.00 19.42 6.45
CA LYS A 163 -17.28 20.68 6.58
C LYS A 163 -15.93 20.57 5.89
N ARG A 164 -16.01 20.37 4.58
CA ARG A 164 -14.83 20.25 3.71
C ARG A 164 -13.86 21.43 3.92
N ASP A 165 -14.37 22.65 4.04
CA ASP A 165 -13.53 23.84 4.25
C ASP A 165 -12.76 23.80 5.58
N VAL A 166 -13.40 23.29 6.64
CA VAL A 166 -12.76 23.10 7.94
C VAL A 166 -11.68 22.04 7.83
N TRP A 167 -11.98 20.92 7.19
CA TRP A 167 -11.02 19.84 6.95
C TRP A 167 -9.84 20.33 6.10
N ASN A 168 -10.09 21.05 5.00
CA ASN A 168 -9.06 21.61 4.13
C ASN A 168 -8.09 22.51 4.92
N SER A 169 -8.63 23.40 5.74
CA SER A 169 -7.84 24.30 6.57
C SER A 169 -7.00 23.55 7.61
N LEU A 170 -7.60 22.58 8.30
CA LEU A 170 -6.90 21.76 9.29
C LEU A 170 -5.80 20.92 8.64
N MET A 171 -6.06 20.31 7.49
CA MET A 171 -5.10 19.46 6.79
C MET A 171 -3.93 20.28 6.26
N SER A 172 -4.19 21.41 5.58
CA SER A 172 -3.14 22.34 5.10
C SER A 172 -2.25 22.81 6.25
N SER A 173 -2.86 23.16 7.38
CA SER A 173 -2.12 23.59 8.58
C SER A 173 -1.32 22.46 9.19
N PHE A 174 -1.90 21.26 9.30
CA PHE A 174 -1.23 20.09 9.89
C PHE A 174 0.01 19.66 9.09
N LEU A 175 -0.12 19.53 7.77
CA LEU A 175 0.95 19.07 6.90
C LEU A 175 2.14 20.03 6.80
N THR A 176 1.98 21.27 7.28
CA THR A 176 3.05 22.29 7.34
C THR A 176 3.52 22.59 8.77
N SER A 177 2.86 22.03 9.79
CA SER A 177 3.17 22.26 11.21
C SER A 177 4.33 21.41 11.72
N SER A 178 4.73 21.65 12.97
CA SER A 178 5.68 20.79 13.70
C SER A 178 5.11 19.41 14.06
N ASP A 179 3.78 19.23 14.00
CA ASP A 179 3.13 17.94 14.23
C ASP A 179 3.35 16.95 13.07
N PHE A 180 3.74 17.48 11.89
CA PHE A 180 4.30 16.72 10.79
C PHE A 180 5.69 17.29 10.47
N PRO A 181 6.76 16.79 11.09
CA PRO A 181 8.09 17.39 11.04
C PRO A 181 8.62 17.56 9.62
N ALA A 182 9.33 18.65 9.36
CA ALA A 182 9.82 18.99 8.01
C ALA A 182 10.75 17.91 7.45
N GLU A 183 11.57 17.31 8.30
CA GLU A 183 12.48 16.20 7.93
C GLU A 183 11.76 14.92 7.50
N ARG A 184 10.45 14.79 7.82
CA ARG A 184 9.60 13.66 7.39
C ARG A 184 8.89 13.92 6.08
N ARG A 185 8.87 15.16 5.59
CA ARG A 185 8.14 15.55 4.36
C ARG A 185 8.97 15.22 3.13
N ILE A 186 8.27 14.91 2.05
CA ILE A 186 8.85 14.74 0.71
C ILE A 186 7.83 15.14 -0.34
N ASP A 187 8.25 15.89 -1.34
CA ASP A 187 7.45 16.18 -2.52
C ASP A 187 7.49 14.97 -3.47
N PHE A 188 6.35 14.67 -4.06
CA PHE A 188 6.23 13.57 -4.99
C PHE A 188 6.93 13.85 -6.32
N ARG A 189 7.64 12.85 -6.80
CA ARG A 189 8.11 12.74 -8.19
C ARG A 189 7.91 11.29 -8.66
N PRO A 190 7.65 11.06 -9.97
CA PRO A 190 7.49 9.70 -10.52
C PRO A 190 8.69 8.80 -10.25
N ASP A 191 9.87 9.35 -10.34
CA ASP A 191 11.18 8.72 -10.29
C ASP A 191 11.82 8.67 -8.90
N LEU A 192 11.02 8.81 -7.84
CA LEU A 192 11.50 8.67 -6.46
C LEU A 192 12.16 7.32 -6.25
N THR A 193 13.32 7.35 -5.59
CA THR A 193 14.07 6.15 -5.22
C THR A 193 13.92 5.81 -3.73
N VAL A 194 14.31 4.60 -3.37
CA VAL A 194 14.36 4.15 -1.97
C VAL A 194 15.19 5.12 -1.13
N GLY A 195 16.39 5.47 -1.57
CA GLY A 195 17.28 6.37 -0.83
C GLY A 195 16.68 7.77 -0.59
N GLU A 196 15.96 8.31 -1.58
CA GLU A 196 15.27 9.60 -1.44
C GLU A 196 14.10 9.55 -0.45
N LEU A 197 13.47 8.37 -0.28
CA LEU A 197 12.36 8.15 0.65
C LEU A 197 12.80 7.81 2.07
N ARG A 198 14.04 7.37 2.30
CA ARG A 198 14.50 6.98 3.64
C ARG A 198 14.26 8.08 4.67
N GLY A 199 13.69 7.70 5.80
CA GLY A 199 13.31 8.61 6.87
C GLY A 199 12.11 9.50 6.57
N LYS A 200 11.42 9.34 5.43
CA LYS A 200 10.33 10.19 4.96
C LYS A 200 8.97 9.50 5.06
N ILE A 201 7.92 10.33 5.04
CA ILE A 201 6.53 9.92 4.91
C ILE A 201 5.99 10.56 3.61
N LEU A 202 5.72 9.73 2.61
CA LEU A 202 5.08 10.15 1.37
C LEU A 202 3.56 10.19 1.58
N VAL A 203 2.93 11.35 1.41
CA VAL A 203 1.47 11.49 1.50
C VAL A 203 0.86 11.47 0.11
N LEU A 204 -0.01 10.50 -0.14
CA LEU A 204 -0.83 10.37 -1.36
C LEU A 204 -2.28 10.63 -0.99
N SER A 205 -2.80 11.82 -1.27
CA SER A 205 -4.15 12.23 -0.86
C SER A 205 -5.15 12.08 -2.01
N ARG A 206 -6.20 11.29 -1.79
CA ARG A 206 -7.34 11.14 -2.71
C ARG A 206 -8.23 12.39 -2.75
N ASP A 207 -8.07 13.30 -1.77
CA ASP A 207 -8.83 14.53 -1.65
C ASP A 207 -7.90 15.74 -1.67
N ALA A 208 -8.19 16.69 -2.55
CA ALA A 208 -7.49 17.95 -2.57
C ALA A 208 -7.95 18.84 -1.39
N TYR A 209 -7.01 19.27 -0.57
CA TYR A 209 -7.21 20.16 0.57
C TYR A 209 -6.74 21.59 0.27
N ALA A 210 -6.11 21.82 -0.88
CA ALA A 210 -5.60 23.07 -1.39
C ALA A 210 -5.48 23.00 -2.93
N SER A 211 -5.08 24.09 -3.58
CA SER A 211 -4.83 24.12 -5.03
C SER A 211 -3.62 23.30 -5.47
N ALA A 212 -2.67 23.07 -4.55
CA ALA A 212 -1.52 22.20 -4.74
C ALA A 212 -1.18 21.50 -3.41
N PRO A 213 -0.57 20.29 -3.44
CA PRO A 213 -0.20 19.61 -2.21
C PRO A 213 0.89 20.36 -1.45
N SER A 214 0.76 20.44 -0.12
CA SER A 214 1.79 21.02 0.76
C SER A 214 3.03 20.14 0.86
N THR A 215 2.84 18.82 0.70
CA THR A 215 3.85 17.76 0.60
C THR A 215 3.20 16.54 -0.08
N GLY A 216 3.98 15.63 -0.64
CA GLY A 216 3.46 14.46 -1.34
C GLY A 216 2.72 14.79 -2.63
N ALA A 217 1.53 14.23 -2.81
CA ALA A 217 0.73 14.39 -4.03
C ALA A 217 -0.77 14.28 -3.77
N PHE A 218 -1.57 14.78 -4.70
CA PHE A 218 -2.99 14.44 -4.85
C PHE A 218 -3.15 13.26 -5.80
N VAL A 219 -4.18 12.44 -5.57
CA VAL A 219 -4.56 11.33 -6.42
C VAL A 219 -5.93 11.59 -7.00
N SER A 220 -6.06 11.48 -8.32
CA SER A 220 -7.31 11.67 -9.05
C SER A 220 -7.61 10.49 -9.98
N GLY A 221 -8.85 10.38 -10.45
CA GLY A 221 -9.28 9.28 -11.30
C GLY A 221 -9.43 7.94 -10.56
N TRP A 222 -9.65 7.96 -9.24
CA TRP A 222 -9.89 6.76 -8.44
C TRP A 222 -11.12 6.02 -8.92
N SER A 223 -11.00 4.73 -9.19
CA SER A 223 -12.07 3.86 -9.69
C SER A 223 -12.36 2.73 -8.69
N HIS A 224 -13.64 2.36 -8.61
CA HIS A 224 -14.13 1.20 -7.85
C HIS A 224 -14.68 0.10 -8.78
N SER A 225 -14.42 0.23 -10.09
CA SER A 225 -14.79 -0.79 -11.07
C SER A 225 -14.05 -2.11 -10.81
N VAL A 226 -14.65 -3.22 -11.18
CA VAL A 226 -14.02 -4.55 -11.17
C VAL A 226 -12.77 -4.61 -12.06
N ASP A 227 -12.78 -3.87 -13.17
CA ASP A 227 -11.64 -3.78 -14.08
C ASP A 227 -10.54 -2.82 -13.59
N GLY A 228 -10.82 -2.08 -12.50
CA GLY A 228 -9.93 -1.03 -12.01
C GLY A 228 -9.76 0.12 -13.00
N THR A 229 -8.59 0.77 -12.98
CA THR A 229 -8.19 1.79 -13.95
C THR A 229 -6.68 1.82 -14.13
N THR A 230 -6.22 2.06 -15.36
CA THR A 230 -4.79 2.22 -15.68
C THR A 230 -4.39 3.68 -15.94
N ASN A 231 -5.32 4.63 -15.75
CA ASN A 231 -5.15 6.05 -16.07
C ASN A 231 -5.51 7.01 -14.93
N ALA A 232 -5.56 6.54 -13.69
CA ALA A 232 -5.55 7.43 -12.54
C ALA A 232 -4.21 8.19 -12.48
N VAL A 233 -4.19 9.33 -11.79
CA VAL A 233 -3.03 10.23 -11.79
C VAL A 233 -2.64 10.57 -10.36
N ILE A 234 -1.34 10.47 -10.09
CA ILE A 234 -0.70 11.05 -8.91
C ILE A 234 -0.10 12.38 -9.32
N SER A 235 -0.56 13.48 -8.71
CA SER A 235 -0.15 14.84 -9.04
C SER A 235 0.58 15.47 -7.87
N GLY A 236 1.90 15.53 -7.94
CA GLY A 236 2.74 16.28 -7.04
C GLY A 236 2.71 17.80 -7.38
N ARG A 237 3.53 18.59 -6.69
CA ARG A 237 3.61 20.03 -6.91
C ARG A 237 4.13 20.39 -8.31
N ASN A 238 5.11 19.64 -8.82
CA ASN A 238 5.83 19.95 -10.06
C ASN A 238 5.92 18.78 -11.03
N ALA A 239 5.35 17.62 -10.67
CA ALA A 239 5.44 16.42 -11.47
C ALA A 239 4.21 15.53 -11.25
N SER A 240 3.87 14.71 -12.23
CA SER A 240 2.78 13.74 -12.13
C SER A 240 3.20 12.38 -12.64
N ALA A 241 2.50 11.35 -12.18
CA ALA A 241 2.69 9.97 -12.60
C ALA A 241 1.36 9.32 -12.95
N THR A 242 1.41 8.31 -13.82
CA THR A 242 0.31 7.39 -14.00
C THR A 242 0.17 6.49 -12.78
N LEU A 243 -1.07 6.28 -12.34
CA LEU A 243 -1.46 5.32 -11.33
C LEU A 243 -2.35 4.24 -11.94
N GLN A 244 -1.90 3.01 -11.83
CA GLN A 244 -2.68 1.80 -12.11
C GLN A 244 -3.34 1.37 -10.80
N LEU A 245 -4.67 1.26 -10.78
CA LEU A 245 -5.43 1.12 -9.55
C LEU A 245 -6.51 0.06 -9.66
N GLN A 246 -6.54 -0.87 -8.72
CA GLN A 246 -7.66 -1.76 -8.45
C GLN A 246 -8.17 -1.50 -7.03
N ASP A 247 -9.45 -1.10 -6.93
CA ASP A 247 -10.17 -0.94 -5.65
C ASP A 247 -11.64 -1.36 -5.82
N TYR A 248 -11.86 -2.59 -6.30
CA TYR A 248 -13.18 -3.21 -6.35
C TYR A 248 -13.57 -3.67 -4.95
N TYR A 249 -14.03 -2.72 -4.10
CA TYR A 249 -14.29 -2.95 -2.69
C TYR A 249 -15.70 -3.49 -2.39
N SER A 250 -16.71 -3.13 -3.21
CA SER A 250 -18.07 -3.69 -3.14
C SER A 250 -18.14 -4.95 -4.00
N VAL A 251 -17.77 -6.08 -3.41
CA VAL A 251 -17.54 -7.34 -4.14
C VAL A 251 -18.87 -8.04 -4.41
N GLU A 252 -19.34 -7.98 -5.64
CA GLU A 252 -20.52 -8.72 -6.12
C GLU A 252 -20.15 -10.12 -6.63
N ASN A 253 -18.93 -10.29 -7.12
CA ASN A 253 -18.42 -11.54 -7.67
C ASN A 253 -17.01 -11.79 -7.13
N LYS A 254 -16.85 -12.86 -6.36
CA LYS A 254 -15.59 -13.27 -5.71
C LYS A 254 -14.50 -13.61 -6.73
N GLU A 255 -14.85 -14.38 -7.74
CA GLU A 255 -13.92 -14.85 -8.77
C GLU A 255 -13.40 -13.67 -9.59
N ALA A 256 -14.28 -12.71 -9.92
CA ALA A 256 -13.89 -11.47 -10.61
C ALA A 256 -12.97 -10.60 -9.73
N LYS A 257 -13.22 -10.51 -8.41
CA LYS A 257 -12.33 -9.81 -7.50
C LYS A 257 -10.95 -10.44 -7.47
N ILE A 258 -10.85 -11.75 -7.32
CA ILE A 258 -9.58 -12.48 -7.30
C ILE A 258 -8.84 -12.34 -8.64
N ALA A 259 -9.56 -12.45 -9.76
CA ALA A 259 -8.97 -12.26 -11.09
C ALA A 259 -8.42 -10.84 -11.25
N SER A 260 -9.16 -9.83 -10.82
CA SER A 260 -8.73 -8.43 -10.85
C SER A 260 -7.46 -8.20 -9.99
N ILE A 261 -7.41 -8.75 -8.78
CA ILE A 261 -6.22 -8.67 -7.90
C ILE A 261 -4.99 -9.25 -8.62
N LYS A 262 -5.09 -10.45 -9.17
CA LYS A 262 -3.98 -11.12 -9.88
C LYS A 262 -3.54 -10.33 -11.12
N ASN A 263 -4.51 -9.86 -11.92
CA ASN A 263 -4.23 -9.03 -13.09
C ASN A 263 -3.44 -7.76 -12.73
N TYR A 264 -3.77 -7.10 -11.62
CA TYR A 264 -3.05 -5.89 -11.19
C TYR A 264 -1.66 -6.17 -10.61
N VAL A 265 -1.39 -7.36 -10.12
CA VAL A 265 -0.02 -7.81 -9.84
C VAL A 265 0.78 -7.95 -11.14
N ASP A 266 0.19 -8.54 -12.19
CA ASP A 266 0.86 -8.70 -13.48
C ASP A 266 1.08 -7.35 -14.18
N ILE A 267 0.10 -6.44 -14.10
CA ILE A 267 0.22 -5.05 -14.55
C ILE A 267 1.39 -4.33 -13.83
N ALA A 268 1.49 -4.47 -12.50
CA ALA A 268 2.58 -3.89 -11.72
C ALA A 268 3.96 -4.46 -12.12
N SER A 269 4.01 -5.78 -12.34
CA SER A 269 5.23 -6.47 -12.76
C SER A 269 5.74 -5.99 -14.14
N ALA A 270 4.83 -5.64 -15.04
CA ALA A 270 5.12 -5.15 -16.38
C ALA A 270 5.30 -3.61 -16.45
N ALA A 271 5.00 -2.88 -15.38
CA ALA A 271 5.01 -1.42 -15.39
C ALA A 271 6.42 -0.85 -15.53
N GLU A 272 6.54 0.28 -16.22
CA GLU A 272 7.81 1.01 -16.32
C GLU A 272 8.10 1.83 -15.05
N PRO A 273 9.39 2.13 -14.74
CA PRO A 273 9.73 3.04 -13.65
C PRO A 273 8.98 4.37 -13.74
N GLY A 274 8.43 4.82 -12.61
CA GLY A 274 7.61 6.03 -12.53
C GLY A 274 6.11 5.79 -12.71
N VAL A 275 5.68 4.61 -13.15
CA VAL A 275 4.29 4.17 -13.11
C VAL A 275 4.04 3.50 -11.75
N TRP A 276 3.05 3.97 -11.01
CA TRP A 276 2.71 3.43 -9.70
C TRP A 276 1.52 2.49 -9.79
N THR A 277 1.48 1.48 -8.93
CA THR A 277 0.35 0.56 -8.85
C THR A 277 -0.15 0.45 -7.42
N ILE A 278 -1.47 0.56 -7.23
CA ILE A 278 -2.17 0.29 -5.97
C ILE A 278 -3.22 -0.79 -6.23
N ASN A 279 -3.20 -1.83 -5.42
CA ASN A 279 -4.06 -3.00 -5.59
C ASN A 279 -4.63 -3.41 -4.22
N HIS A 280 -5.95 -3.46 -4.10
CA HIS A 280 -6.65 -3.78 -2.87
C HIS A 280 -7.07 -5.25 -2.82
N THR A 281 -6.64 -5.99 -1.81
CA THR A 281 -7.28 -7.26 -1.44
C THR A 281 -8.49 -7.03 -0.54
N SER A 282 -8.60 -5.85 0.08
CA SER A 282 -9.74 -5.45 0.91
C SER A 282 -11.05 -5.44 0.13
N GLY A 283 -12.16 -5.64 0.85
CA GLY A 283 -13.48 -5.57 0.29
C GLY A 283 -14.56 -6.10 1.23
N TYR A 284 -15.82 -5.92 0.82
CA TYR A 284 -16.98 -6.49 1.49
C TYR A 284 -18.01 -7.01 0.48
N THR A 285 -18.90 -7.89 0.92
CA THR A 285 -20.01 -8.42 0.13
C THR A 285 -21.31 -8.16 0.88
N GLY A 286 -22.33 -7.64 0.19
CA GLY A 286 -23.64 -7.36 0.77
C GLY A 286 -23.64 -6.13 1.69
N THR A 287 -23.74 -6.31 3.01
CA THR A 287 -23.86 -5.18 3.96
C THR A 287 -22.54 -4.53 4.26
N ILE A 288 -22.43 -3.23 3.98
CA ILE A 288 -21.26 -2.42 4.30
C ILE A 288 -20.96 -2.44 5.80
N GLY A 289 -19.69 -2.58 6.17
CA GLY A 289 -19.22 -2.59 7.56
C GLY A 289 -19.52 -3.90 8.31
N SER A 290 -20.03 -4.94 7.66
CA SER A 290 -20.24 -6.26 8.26
C SER A 290 -18.88 -6.93 8.54
N ASP A 291 -18.59 -7.20 9.82
CA ASP A 291 -17.34 -7.86 10.26
C ASP A 291 -17.14 -9.24 9.59
N SER A 292 -18.21 -10.04 9.50
CA SER A 292 -18.15 -11.34 8.83
C SER A 292 -17.87 -11.22 7.33
N SER A 293 -18.43 -10.22 6.68
CA SER A 293 -18.23 -9.96 5.26
C SER A 293 -16.78 -9.50 4.97
N ILE A 294 -16.24 -8.61 5.81
CA ILE A 294 -14.84 -8.15 5.69
C ILE A 294 -13.88 -9.33 5.89
N LYS A 295 -14.09 -10.17 6.90
CA LYS A 295 -13.29 -11.37 7.15
C LYS A 295 -13.37 -12.40 6.03
N GLN A 296 -14.57 -12.63 5.48
CA GLN A 296 -14.76 -13.54 4.35
C GLN A 296 -14.02 -13.05 3.10
N ASN A 297 -14.05 -11.73 2.83
CA ASN A 297 -13.29 -11.17 1.72
C ASN A 297 -11.79 -11.22 1.96
N ALA A 298 -11.34 -10.96 3.20
CA ALA A 298 -9.93 -11.09 3.57
C ALA A 298 -9.44 -12.54 3.38
N GLU A 299 -10.20 -13.55 3.84
CA GLU A 299 -9.90 -14.97 3.58
C GLU A 299 -9.78 -15.24 2.07
N ASN A 300 -10.82 -14.89 1.30
CA ASN A 300 -10.84 -15.17 -0.13
C ASN A 300 -9.68 -14.53 -0.89
N ASN A 301 -9.42 -13.28 -0.60
CA ASN A 301 -8.53 -12.43 -1.41
C ASN A 301 -7.07 -12.53 -0.96
N ASN A 302 -6.81 -12.54 0.37
CA ASN A 302 -5.45 -12.64 0.89
C ASN A 302 -4.86 -14.02 0.60
N VAL A 303 -5.63 -15.11 0.80
CA VAL A 303 -5.19 -16.47 0.49
C VAL A 303 -4.92 -16.61 -1.00
N ALA A 304 -5.86 -16.16 -1.86
CA ALA A 304 -5.68 -16.26 -3.31
C ALA A 304 -4.48 -15.47 -3.84
N LEU A 305 -4.16 -14.32 -3.20
CA LEU A 305 -2.97 -13.55 -3.56
C LEU A 305 -1.70 -14.20 -3.00
N TYR A 306 -1.73 -14.70 -1.76
CA TYR A 306 -0.60 -15.43 -1.18
C TYR A 306 -0.22 -16.62 -2.05
N ASP A 307 -1.19 -17.47 -2.42
CA ASP A 307 -0.97 -18.62 -3.30
C ASP A 307 -0.40 -18.19 -4.66
N TYR A 308 -0.91 -17.06 -5.21
CA TYR A 308 -0.42 -16.53 -6.48
C TYR A 308 1.01 -16.02 -6.40
N LEU A 309 1.41 -15.36 -5.30
CA LEU A 309 2.77 -14.85 -5.12
C LEU A 309 3.79 -15.96 -4.83
N THR A 310 3.34 -17.05 -4.22
CA THR A 310 4.20 -18.19 -3.87
C THR A 310 4.20 -19.31 -4.91
N ASP A 311 3.42 -19.17 -5.99
CA ASP A 311 3.45 -20.11 -7.13
C ASP A 311 4.77 -19.96 -7.89
N SER A 312 5.58 -21.02 -7.84
CA SER A 312 6.89 -21.05 -8.51
C SER A 312 6.83 -20.96 -10.04
N SER A 313 5.67 -21.22 -10.64
CA SER A 313 5.47 -21.09 -12.09
C SER A 313 5.24 -19.65 -12.55
N ARG A 314 4.94 -18.73 -11.61
CA ARG A 314 4.70 -17.34 -11.90
C ARG A 314 6.02 -16.59 -12.14
N PRO A 315 6.12 -15.73 -13.18
CA PRO A 315 7.25 -14.82 -13.33
C PRO A 315 7.34 -13.86 -12.12
N CYS A 316 8.51 -13.72 -11.52
CA CYS A 316 8.73 -12.78 -10.42
C CYS A 316 8.82 -11.34 -10.95
N GLY A 317 8.23 -10.40 -10.23
CA GLY A 317 8.24 -8.98 -10.55
C GLY A 317 7.55 -8.17 -9.46
N SER A 318 7.59 -6.85 -9.56
CA SER A 318 6.91 -5.95 -8.62
C SER A 318 5.42 -6.27 -8.47
N THR A 319 4.90 -6.14 -7.27
CA THR A 319 3.44 -6.18 -7.03
C THR A 319 2.82 -4.78 -6.93
N GLY A 320 3.65 -3.74 -6.88
CA GLY A 320 3.21 -2.42 -6.44
C GLY A 320 2.79 -2.42 -4.97
N ILE A 321 1.94 -1.47 -4.60
CA ILE A 321 1.36 -1.36 -3.27
C ILE A 321 0.16 -2.31 -3.16
N ILE A 322 0.18 -3.21 -2.18
CA ILE A 322 -0.95 -4.10 -1.86
C ILE A 322 -1.59 -3.65 -0.55
N LEU A 323 -2.87 -3.29 -0.59
CA LEU A 323 -3.63 -2.88 0.59
C LEU A 323 -4.56 -4.02 1.03
N LEU A 324 -4.35 -4.52 2.26
CA LEU A 324 -5.06 -5.68 2.78
C LEU A 324 -5.86 -5.37 4.05
N ASP A 325 -6.87 -6.20 4.29
CA ASP A 325 -7.59 -6.25 5.56
C ASP A 325 -6.98 -7.32 6.48
N HIS A 326 -7.11 -7.12 7.80
CA HIS A 326 -6.68 -8.02 8.86
C HIS A 326 -5.20 -8.44 8.77
N ALA A 327 -4.29 -7.48 8.47
CA ALA A 327 -2.86 -7.72 8.57
C ALA A 327 -2.50 -8.30 9.95
N GLY A 328 -1.61 -9.30 9.98
CA GLY A 328 -1.18 -9.98 11.19
C GLY A 328 -2.10 -11.06 11.73
N VAL A 329 -3.23 -11.29 11.10
CA VAL A 329 -4.20 -12.29 11.55
C VAL A 329 -4.09 -13.53 10.67
N ARG A 330 -3.69 -14.67 11.27
CA ARG A 330 -3.69 -15.97 10.58
C ARG A 330 -5.12 -16.46 10.35
N SER A 331 -5.92 -16.45 11.43
CA SER A 331 -7.31 -16.89 11.39
C SER A 331 -8.15 -16.12 12.40
N SER A 332 -9.45 -15.99 12.13
CA SER A 332 -10.41 -15.35 13.02
C SER A 332 -11.75 -16.07 12.97
N GLY A 333 -12.07 -16.82 14.02
CA GLY A 333 -13.22 -17.74 14.03
C GLY A 333 -13.01 -18.86 13.03
N SER A 334 -13.91 -18.99 12.04
CA SER A 334 -13.83 -20.00 10.98
C SER A 334 -13.08 -19.54 9.72
N TYR A 335 -12.55 -18.30 9.72
CA TYR A 335 -11.88 -17.71 8.55
C TYR A 335 -10.36 -17.87 8.63
N ASP A 336 -9.74 -18.43 7.60
CA ASP A 336 -8.30 -18.49 7.39
C ASP A 336 -7.85 -17.30 6.56
N ILE A 337 -7.36 -16.24 7.20
CA ILE A 337 -7.18 -14.92 6.59
C ILE A 337 -5.80 -14.73 5.92
N TYR A 338 -4.77 -15.46 6.36
CA TYR A 338 -3.38 -15.33 5.87
C TYR A 338 -2.79 -13.90 5.98
N GLY A 339 -3.37 -13.06 6.83
CA GLY A 339 -2.92 -11.70 7.04
C GLY A 339 -1.53 -11.58 7.68
N ASP A 340 -1.01 -12.65 8.27
CA ASP A 340 0.36 -12.77 8.77
C ASP A 340 1.35 -13.29 7.70
N LEU A 341 0.87 -14.08 6.74
CA LEU A 341 1.70 -14.65 5.68
C LEU A 341 1.85 -13.72 4.48
N LEU A 342 0.74 -13.11 4.05
CA LEU A 342 0.72 -12.31 2.84
C LEU A 342 1.67 -11.10 2.89
N PRO A 343 1.76 -10.30 3.98
CA PRO A 343 2.73 -9.23 4.06
C PRO A 343 4.17 -9.70 3.89
N GLN A 344 4.54 -10.84 4.47
CA GLN A 344 5.87 -11.41 4.31
C GLN A 344 6.13 -11.86 2.87
N ALA A 345 5.16 -12.52 2.22
CA ALA A 345 5.29 -12.90 0.81
C ALA A 345 5.47 -11.69 -0.12
N ILE A 346 4.79 -10.56 0.16
CA ILE A 346 4.96 -9.30 -0.57
C ILE A 346 6.37 -8.74 -0.34
N ILE A 347 6.88 -8.75 0.89
CA ILE A 347 8.23 -8.29 1.22
C ILE A 347 9.27 -9.15 0.51
N ASP A 348 9.18 -10.47 0.65
CA ASP A 348 10.13 -11.43 0.09
C ASP A 348 10.19 -11.34 -1.43
N ASN A 349 9.08 -10.99 -2.08
CA ASN A 349 9.03 -10.79 -3.52
C ASN A 349 10.03 -9.73 -4.01
N ASN A 350 10.36 -8.68 -3.21
CA ASN A 350 11.38 -7.68 -3.60
C ASN A 350 12.79 -8.27 -3.76
N PHE A 351 13.03 -9.43 -3.17
CA PHE A 351 14.32 -10.12 -3.18
C PHE A 351 14.34 -11.30 -4.14
N ALA A 352 13.24 -11.54 -4.85
CA ALA A 352 13.08 -12.65 -5.78
C ALA A 352 13.24 -12.24 -7.25
N PHE A 353 13.36 -10.95 -7.56
CA PHE A 353 13.58 -10.45 -8.92
C PHE A 353 14.57 -9.28 -8.92
N GLN A 354 15.10 -8.97 -10.12
CA GLN A 354 16.00 -7.84 -10.28
C GLN A 354 15.22 -6.52 -10.22
N LEU A 355 15.48 -5.71 -9.20
CA LEU A 355 14.91 -4.36 -9.09
C LEU A 355 15.45 -3.47 -10.20
N ARG A 356 14.60 -2.58 -10.72
CA ARG A 356 15.02 -1.56 -11.67
C ARG A 356 15.66 -0.40 -10.91
N LEU A 357 16.88 -0.04 -11.30
CA LEU A 357 17.70 0.94 -10.64
C LEU A 357 17.81 2.23 -11.47
N LYS A 358 17.79 3.37 -10.80
CA LYS A 358 17.93 4.68 -11.45
C LYS A 358 19.41 4.89 -11.84
N GLY A 359 19.62 5.16 -13.12
CA GLY A 359 20.97 5.38 -13.67
C GLY A 359 21.58 4.16 -14.35
N GLU A 360 20.85 3.06 -14.48
CA GLU A 360 21.21 1.89 -15.29
C GLU A 360 20.49 1.89 -16.63
#